data_e1e60b9f3da2410c78d3c47f33c8aaf8
#
_entry.id   e1e60b9f3da2410c78d3c47f33c8aaf8
#
_cell.length_a   1.000
_cell.length_b   1.000
_cell.length_c   1.000
_cell.angle_alpha   90.00
_cell.angle_beta   90.00
_cell.angle_gamma   90.00
#
_symmetry.space_group_name_H-M   'P 1'
#
loop_
_entity.id
_entity.type
_entity.pdbx_description
1 polymer ?
#
loop_
_entity_poly.entity_id
_entity_poly.type
_entity_poly.pdbx_seq_one_letter_code
_entity_poly.pdbx_strand_id
1 'polypeptide(L)'
;MRIAFYAPLKPPDHPVPSGDRQIAQLFLAALRLAGHEPVLVSCFRSFEGYGDALRQARLAVLGERIANRLLSHCQEFPEFLPELWFSYHVYHKAPDWLGPAVAGALGIPYVVAEASVTPMQGSGPWADGHRAVESAIRQADAVIGLNSEDRECILPLLREPWRWVALKPFVDAATYGRIREPEGEAPRLIAVAMMRHGDKLASYRLLGDSLSRLLDLPWSLEVVGDGPARCDVENALVRLNERVTWMGSLDHEAIAARLALADLFVWPACNEAFGMALLEAQASGLPGVAGADGGVAEIVVPEVTGLLVAPGDAPAFAAAVRSVMLDHGRRATFAKAARQRVLLEHDLPVAAHRLGEVIDALGPACAA
;
A
#
# COMPACT_ATOMS: atom_id res chain seq x y z
N MET A 1 -21.12 -13.91 0.97
CA MET A 1 -20.80 -14.25 -0.45
C MET A 1 -19.45 -14.93 -0.51
N ARG A 2 -19.31 -15.92 -1.40
CA ARG A 2 -18.01 -16.49 -1.76
C ARG A 2 -17.35 -15.60 -2.81
N ILE A 3 -16.14 -15.11 -2.52
CA ILE A 3 -15.42 -14.15 -3.36
C ILE A 3 -14.17 -14.80 -3.92
N ALA A 4 -14.05 -14.88 -5.26
CA ALA A 4 -12.81 -15.26 -5.92
C ALA A 4 -11.81 -14.09 -5.79
N PHE A 5 -10.79 -14.24 -4.95
CA PHE A 5 -9.74 -13.23 -4.76
C PHE A 5 -8.52 -13.53 -5.63
N TYR A 6 -8.04 -12.52 -6.34
CA TYR A 6 -6.84 -12.62 -7.18
C TYR A 6 -5.94 -11.36 -7.05
N ALA A 7 -4.63 -11.53 -7.04
CA ALA A 7 -3.65 -10.45 -6.98
C ALA A 7 -2.55 -10.65 -8.03
N PRO A 8 -2.69 -10.08 -9.24
CA PRO A 8 -1.81 -10.31 -10.39
C PRO A 8 -0.37 -9.86 -10.18
N LEU A 9 -0.13 -8.81 -9.40
CA LEU A 9 1.21 -8.34 -9.09
C LEU A 9 1.91 -9.25 -8.09
N LYS A 10 1.26 -9.50 -6.94
CA LYS A 10 1.85 -10.26 -5.86
C LYS A 10 0.77 -10.88 -4.97
N PRO A 11 0.63 -12.22 -4.99
CA PRO A 11 -0.37 -12.89 -4.19
C PRO A 11 -0.07 -12.76 -2.69
N PRO A 12 -1.11 -12.84 -1.82
CA PRO A 12 -0.97 -12.66 -0.37
C PRO A 12 -0.11 -13.72 0.33
N ASP A 13 0.09 -14.88 -0.28
CA ASP A 13 0.93 -15.99 0.19
C ASP A 13 2.35 -15.98 -0.39
N HIS A 14 2.73 -14.93 -1.15
CA HIS A 14 4.06 -14.84 -1.75
C HIS A 14 5.15 -14.86 -0.66
N PRO A 15 6.26 -15.66 -0.83
CA PRO A 15 7.27 -15.83 0.22
C PRO A 15 8.04 -14.55 0.58
N VAL A 16 8.22 -13.65 -0.39
CA VAL A 16 8.95 -12.39 -0.16
C VAL A 16 8.01 -11.32 0.37
N PRO A 17 8.25 -10.73 1.56
CA PRO A 17 7.46 -9.62 2.10
C PRO A 17 7.47 -8.38 1.18
N SER A 18 6.37 -7.65 1.15
CA SER A 18 6.26 -6.31 0.52
C SER A 18 4.95 -5.64 0.92
N GLY A 19 4.85 -4.33 0.70
CA GLY A 19 3.61 -3.58 0.89
C GLY A 19 2.44 -4.18 0.12
N ASP A 20 2.63 -4.54 -1.17
CA ASP A 20 1.58 -5.17 -1.99
C ASP A 20 1.04 -6.47 -1.38
N ARG A 21 1.93 -7.34 -0.90
CA ARG A 21 1.53 -8.57 -0.22
C ARG A 21 0.72 -8.28 1.03
N GLN A 22 1.15 -7.31 1.82
CA GLN A 22 0.50 -6.91 3.05
C GLN A 22 -0.89 -6.33 2.80
N ILE A 23 -1.03 -5.43 1.83
CA ILE A 23 -2.33 -4.87 1.47
C ILE A 23 -3.26 -5.96 0.91
N ALA A 24 -2.76 -6.92 0.12
CA ALA A 24 -3.55 -8.07 -0.30
C ALA A 24 -4.07 -8.89 0.89
N GLN A 25 -3.25 -9.11 1.93
CA GLN A 25 -3.64 -9.77 3.18
C GLN A 25 -4.68 -8.97 3.96
N LEU A 26 -4.51 -7.65 4.02
CA LEU A 26 -5.48 -6.75 4.66
C LEU A 26 -6.84 -6.76 3.94
N PHE A 27 -6.87 -6.77 2.60
CA PHE A 27 -8.13 -6.94 1.87
C PHE A 27 -8.82 -8.27 2.17
N LEU A 28 -8.07 -9.37 2.22
CA LEU A 28 -8.63 -10.67 2.62
C LEU A 28 -9.21 -10.64 4.04
N ALA A 29 -8.52 -9.99 4.97
CA ALA A 29 -8.99 -9.83 6.35
C ALA A 29 -10.25 -8.95 6.41
N ALA A 30 -10.27 -7.82 5.68
CA ALA A 30 -11.41 -6.91 5.63
C ALA A 30 -12.66 -7.58 5.03
N LEU A 31 -12.50 -8.35 3.95
CA LEU A 31 -13.58 -9.10 3.32
C LEU A 31 -14.16 -10.15 4.27
N ARG A 32 -13.31 -10.87 5.03
CA ARG A 32 -13.76 -11.82 6.05
C ARG A 32 -14.50 -11.12 7.20
N LEU A 33 -13.97 -10.00 7.66
CA LEU A 33 -14.60 -9.22 8.73
C LEU A 33 -15.94 -8.63 8.28
N ALA A 34 -16.11 -8.34 6.99
CA ALA A 34 -17.37 -7.94 6.38
C ALA A 34 -18.40 -9.10 6.23
N GLY A 35 -18.04 -10.32 6.64
CA GLY A 35 -18.93 -11.48 6.58
C GLY A 35 -18.91 -12.24 5.25
N HIS A 36 -17.91 -12.00 4.39
CA HIS A 36 -17.71 -12.72 3.14
C HIS A 36 -16.67 -13.83 3.27
N GLU A 37 -16.64 -14.73 2.29
CA GLU A 37 -15.68 -15.84 2.21
C GLU A 37 -14.72 -15.62 1.02
N PRO A 38 -13.63 -14.82 1.17
CA PRO A 38 -12.65 -14.65 0.11
C PRO A 38 -11.74 -15.88 0.00
N VAL A 39 -11.64 -16.42 -1.22
CA VAL A 39 -10.78 -17.56 -1.55
C VAL A 39 -9.74 -17.10 -2.57
N LEU A 40 -8.45 -17.31 -2.29
CA LEU A 40 -7.38 -17.08 -3.25
C LEU A 40 -7.48 -18.13 -4.36
N VAL A 41 -7.95 -17.74 -5.54
CA VAL A 41 -8.21 -18.67 -6.64
C VAL A 41 -6.98 -18.94 -7.52
N SER A 42 -5.96 -18.09 -7.45
CA SER A 42 -4.73 -18.28 -8.22
C SER A 42 -3.55 -17.50 -7.63
N CYS A 43 -2.37 -18.16 -7.61
CA CYS A 43 -1.08 -17.52 -7.33
C CYS A 43 -0.35 -17.08 -8.61
N PHE A 44 -1.03 -17.08 -9.76
CA PHE A 44 -0.48 -16.66 -11.03
C PHE A 44 -0.06 -15.19 -10.97
N ARG A 45 1.19 -14.90 -11.31
CA ARG A 45 1.72 -13.54 -11.41
C ARG A 45 1.82 -13.13 -12.86
N SER A 46 1.06 -12.12 -13.26
CA SER A 46 1.13 -11.54 -14.60
C SER A 46 2.24 -10.48 -14.74
N PHE A 47 3.00 -10.24 -13.67
CA PHE A 47 4.00 -9.18 -13.61
C PHE A 47 5.11 -9.35 -14.64
N GLU A 48 5.27 -8.31 -15.48
CA GLU A 48 6.37 -8.13 -16.40
C GLU A 48 6.93 -6.70 -16.25
N GLY A 49 8.18 -6.58 -15.78
CA GLY A 49 8.79 -5.32 -15.37
C GLY A 49 9.69 -4.65 -16.40
N TYR A 50 10.01 -5.34 -17.52
CA TYR A 50 11.04 -4.89 -18.47
C TYR A 50 10.51 -4.42 -19.82
N GLY A 51 9.22 -4.59 -20.09
CA GLY A 51 8.62 -4.27 -21.38
C GLY A 51 8.87 -5.32 -22.46
N ASP A 52 9.12 -6.57 -22.09
CA ASP A 52 9.31 -7.70 -23.02
C ASP A 52 7.94 -8.14 -23.57
N ALA A 53 7.65 -7.74 -24.82
CA ALA A 53 6.40 -8.04 -25.49
C ALA A 53 6.15 -9.57 -25.66
N LEU A 54 7.18 -10.38 -25.91
CA LEU A 54 7.04 -11.83 -26.02
C LEU A 54 6.65 -12.45 -24.67
N ARG A 55 7.24 -11.97 -23.60
CA ARG A 55 6.90 -12.40 -22.25
C ARG A 55 5.49 -11.99 -21.87
N GLN A 56 5.07 -10.76 -22.17
CA GLN A 56 3.69 -10.30 -21.97
C GLN A 56 2.69 -11.17 -22.73
N ALA A 57 2.93 -11.47 -24.01
CA ALA A 57 2.08 -12.34 -24.80
C ALA A 57 1.97 -13.76 -24.21
N ARG A 58 3.09 -14.33 -23.72
CA ARG A 58 3.09 -15.63 -23.04
C ARG A 58 2.29 -15.62 -21.75
N LEU A 59 2.40 -14.54 -20.96
CA LEU A 59 1.62 -14.37 -19.73
C LEU A 59 0.13 -14.23 -20.02
N ALA A 60 -0.27 -13.53 -21.10
CA ALA A 60 -1.65 -13.42 -21.53
C ALA A 60 -2.24 -14.80 -21.89
N VAL A 61 -1.54 -15.58 -22.74
CA VAL A 61 -1.97 -16.96 -23.12
C VAL A 61 -2.03 -17.88 -21.89
N LEU A 62 -1.07 -17.76 -20.95
CA LEU A 62 -1.10 -18.55 -19.72
C LEU A 62 -2.30 -18.16 -18.86
N GLY A 63 -2.58 -16.86 -18.73
CA GLY A 63 -3.76 -16.34 -18.02
C GLY A 63 -5.06 -16.90 -18.59
N GLU A 64 -5.23 -16.87 -19.91
CA GLU A 64 -6.39 -17.45 -20.59
C GLU A 64 -6.57 -18.95 -20.27
N ARG A 65 -5.49 -19.72 -20.31
CA ARG A 65 -5.51 -21.14 -19.95
C ARG A 65 -5.91 -21.38 -18.49
N ILE A 66 -5.45 -20.54 -17.57
CA ILE A 66 -5.80 -20.61 -16.16
C ILE A 66 -7.28 -20.23 -15.97
N ALA A 67 -7.76 -19.18 -16.63
CA ALA A 67 -9.16 -18.78 -16.59
C ALA A 67 -10.08 -19.91 -17.06
N ASN A 68 -9.76 -20.53 -18.21
CA ASN A 68 -10.53 -21.68 -18.74
C ASN A 68 -10.52 -22.87 -17.76
N ARG A 69 -9.40 -23.14 -17.10
CA ARG A 69 -9.31 -24.21 -16.08
C ARG A 69 -10.17 -23.88 -14.84
N LEU A 70 -10.19 -22.64 -14.39
CA LEU A 70 -11.05 -22.19 -13.28
C LEU A 70 -12.52 -22.35 -13.65
N LEU A 71 -12.92 -21.97 -14.87
CA LEU A 71 -14.29 -22.15 -15.36
C LEU A 71 -14.69 -23.63 -15.40
N SER A 72 -13.83 -24.49 -15.92
CA SER A 72 -14.09 -25.96 -15.94
C SER A 72 -14.21 -26.51 -14.52
N HIS A 73 -13.38 -26.04 -13.59
CA HIS A 73 -13.45 -26.45 -12.18
C HIS A 73 -14.77 -26.01 -11.52
N CYS A 74 -15.24 -24.80 -11.77
CA CYS A 74 -16.54 -24.33 -11.28
C CYS A 74 -17.73 -25.12 -11.88
N GLN A 75 -17.61 -25.59 -13.11
CA GLN A 75 -18.64 -26.44 -13.74
C GLN A 75 -18.66 -27.85 -13.13
N GLU A 76 -17.50 -28.43 -12.86
CA GLU A 76 -17.37 -29.76 -12.28
C GLU A 76 -17.74 -29.77 -10.78
N PHE A 77 -17.46 -28.69 -10.06
CA PHE A 77 -17.68 -28.57 -8.63
C PHE A 77 -18.46 -27.27 -8.30
N PRO A 78 -19.80 -27.30 -8.42
CA PRO A 78 -20.64 -26.11 -8.21
C PRO A 78 -20.54 -25.50 -6.81
N GLU A 79 -20.12 -26.28 -5.80
CA GLU A 79 -19.88 -25.81 -4.43
C GLU A 79 -18.73 -24.80 -4.33
N PHE A 80 -17.85 -24.73 -5.32
CA PHE A 80 -16.75 -23.74 -5.39
C PHE A 80 -17.09 -22.52 -6.27
N LEU A 81 -18.32 -22.44 -6.80
CA LEU A 81 -18.74 -21.33 -7.65
C LEU A 81 -18.65 -20.01 -6.86
N PRO A 82 -17.86 -19.01 -7.33
CA PRO A 82 -17.84 -17.70 -6.69
C PRO A 82 -19.09 -16.90 -7.08
N GLU A 83 -19.49 -16.01 -6.18
CA GLU A 83 -20.60 -15.08 -6.38
C GLU A 83 -20.10 -13.69 -6.80
N LEU A 84 -18.78 -13.43 -6.65
CA LEU A 84 -18.11 -12.19 -7.02
C LEU A 84 -16.63 -12.47 -7.30
N TRP A 85 -16.06 -11.76 -8.26
CA TRP A 85 -14.60 -11.73 -8.49
C TRP A 85 -14.00 -10.43 -7.98
N PHE A 86 -12.92 -10.52 -7.20
CA PHE A 86 -12.20 -9.40 -6.62
C PHE A 86 -10.72 -9.46 -6.99
N SER A 87 -10.25 -8.49 -7.80
CA SER A 87 -8.84 -8.35 -8.15
C SER A 87 -8.19 -7.20 -7.40
N TYR A 88 -6.98 -7.43 -6.88
CA TYR A 88 -6.21 -6.41 -6.19
C TYR A 88 -4.93 -6.05 -6.95
N HIS A 89 -4.68 -4.76 -7.13
CA HIS A 89 -3.52 -4.12 -7.76
C HIS A 89 -3.34 -4.51 -9.23
N VAL A 90 -4.12 -3.84 -10.07
CA VAL A 90 -4.14 -4.04 -11.52
C VAL A 90 -3.53 -2.83 -12.24
N TYR A 91 -2.44 -3.01 -12.96
CA TYR A 91 -1.78 -1.96 -13.75
C TYR A 91 -1.02 -2.54 -14.95
N HIS A 92 -0.47 -1.69 -15.83
CA HIS A 92 0.11 -2.10 -17.11
C HIS A 92 1.19 -3.19 -17.03
N LYS A 93 1.97 -3.26 -15.92
CA LYS A 93 2.98 -4.33 -15.71
C LYS A 93 2.41 -5.60 -15.10
N ALA A 94 1.22 -5.53 -14.51
CA ALA A 94 0.54 -6.65 -13.89
C ALA A 94 -0.97 -6.60 -14.19
N PRO A 95 -1.38 -6.79 -15.47
CA PRO A 95 -2.77 -6.79 -15.86
C PRO A 95 -3.50 -8.02 -15.33
N ASP A 96 -4.80 -7.90 -15.11
CA ASP A 96 -5.66 -9.03 -14.76
C ASP A 96 -6.11 -9.79 -16.03
N TRP A 97 -5.46 -10.92 -16.29
CA TRP A 97 -5.81 -11.81 -17.40
C TRP A 97 -6.89 -12.83 -17.02
N LEU A 98 -7.33 -12.89 -15.76
CA LEU A 98 -8.27 -13.90 -15.25
C LEU A 98 -9.67 -13.31 -15.03
N GLY A 99 -9.74 -12.23 -14.24
CA GLY A 99 -10.98 -11.68 -13.71
C GLY A 99 -12.02 -11.34 -14.76
N PRO A 100 -11.70 -10.51 -15.77
CA PRO A 100 -12.68 -10.17 -16.81
C PRO A 100 -13.26 -11.38 -17.55
N ALA A 101 -12.41 -12.39 -17.83
CA ALA A 101 -12.83 -13.60 -18.54
C ALA A 101 -13.73 -14.50 -17.67
N VAL A 102 -13.31 -14.75 -16.41
CA VAL A 102 -14.05 -15.64 -15.51
C VAL A 102 -15.35 -14.98 -15.04
N ALA A 103 -15.30 -13.72 -14.60
CA ALA A 103 -16.50 -13.02 -14.15
C ALA A 103 -17.53 -12.87 -15.26
N GLY A 104 -17.08 -12.51 -16.48
CA GLY A 104 -17.97 -12.44 -17.65
C GLY A 104 -18.60 -13.76 -18.04
N ALA A 105 -17.85 -14.86 -18.00
CA ALA A 105 -18.37 -16.19 -18.34
C ALA A 105 -19.35 -16.74 -17.29
N LEU A 106 -19.14 -16.43 -16.01
CA LEU A 106 -20.02 -16.84 -14.92
C LEU A 106 -21.20 -15.88 -14.68
N GLY A 107 -21.19 -14.68 -15.30
CA GLY A 107 -22.22 -13.68 -15.09
C GLY A 107 -22.22 -13.10 -13.67
N ILE A 108 -21.05 -13.05 -13.00
CA ILE A 108 -20.90 -12.54 -11.63
C ILE A 108 -20.24 -11.15 -11.64
N PRO A 109 -20.48 -10.32 -10.58
CA PRO A 109 -19.83 -9.02 -10.46
C PRO A 109 -18.31 -9.10 -10.45
N TYR A 110 -17.66 -8.10 -11.07
CA TYR A 110 -16.21 -7.93 -11.12
C TYR A 110 -15.79 -6.65 -10.40
N VAL A 111 -14.99 -6.78 -9.36
CA VAL A 111 -14.47 -5.67 -8.56
C VAL A 111 -12.96 -5.59 -8.72
N VAL A 112 -12.44 -4.39 -8.94
CA VAL A 112 -11.00 -4.12 -8.97
C VAL A 112 -10.66 -3.16 -7.83
N ALA A 113 -9.80 -3.56 -6.92
CA ALA A 113 -9.22 -2.69 -5.93
C ALA A 113 -7.81 -2.28 -6.37
N GLU A 114 -7.52 -0.99 -6.31
CA GLU A 114 -6.26 -0.39 -6.73
C GLU A 114 -5.91 -0.69 -8.20
N ALA A 115 -6.58 0.06 -9.08
CA ALA A 115 -6.23 0.12 -10.48
C ALA A 115 -5.40 1.38 -10.75
N SER A 116 -4.32 1.26 -11.53
CA SER A 116 -3.54 2.42 -11.96
C SER A 116 -3.39 2.43 -13.48
N VAL A 117 -3.71 3.58 -14.08
CA VAL A 117 -3.62 3.82 -15.52
C VAL A 117 -2.76 5.03 -15.80
N THR A 118 -1.67 4.82 -16.53
CA THR A 118 -0.78 5.89 -16.97
C THR A 118 -0.94 6.06 -18.47
N PRO A 119 -1.57 7.14 -18.97
CA PRO A 119 -1.89 7.32 -20.41
C PRO A 119 -0.68 7.17 -21.33
N MET A 120 0.51 7.61 -20.89
CA MET A 120 1.76 7.48 -21.66
C MET A 120 2.16 6.02 -21.97
N GLN A 121 1.63 5.05 -21.25
CA GLN A 121 1.93 3.62 -21.47
C GLN A 121 1.10 3.00 -22.60
N GLY A 122 0.10 3.70 -23.13
CA GLY A 122 -0.74 3.24 -24.24
C GLY A 122 0.01 3.01 -25.56
N SER A 123 1.17 3.61 -25.75
CA SER A 123 2.05 3.44 -26.94
C SER A 123 3.44 2.90 -26.63
N GLY A 124 3.73 2.56 -25.37
CA GLY A 124 5.03 2.11 -24.88
C GLY A 124 5.21 0.59 -24.92
N PRO A 125 6.30 0.10 -24.30
CA PRO A 125 6.60 -1.33 -24.22
C PRO A 125 5.52 -2.16 -23.53
N TRP A 126 4.63 -1.55 -22.73
CA TRP A 126 3.52 -2.19 -22.05
C TRP A 126 2.15 -1.89 -22.67
N ALA A 127 2.09 -1.50 -23.95
CA ALA A 127 0.82 -1.14 -24.61
C ALA A 127 -0.24 -2.24 -24.53
N ASP A 128 0.14 -3.51 -24.62
CA ASP A 128 -0.79 -4.64 -24.49
C ASP A 128 -1.31 -4.80 -23.08
N GLY A 129 -0.45 -4.71 -22.07
CA GLY A 129 -0.83 -4.69 -20.66
C GLY A 129 -1.71 -3.49 -20.34
N HIS A 130 -1.38 -2.32 -20.87
CA HIS A 130 -2.19 -1.10 -20.69
C HIS A 130 -3.61 -1.28 -21.25
N ARG A 131 -3.75 -1.80 -22.49
CA ARG A 131 -5.07 -2.09 -23.08
C ARG A 131 -5.87 -3.11 -22.27
N ALA A 132 -5.20 -4.12 -21.72
CA ALA A 132 -5.85 -5.12 -20.88
C ALA A 132 -6.37 -4.49 -19.58
N VAL A 133 -5.62 -3.61 -18.94
CA VAL A 133 -6.05 -2.87 -17.74
C VAL A 133 -7.25 -1.96 -18.04
N GLU A 134 -7.19 -1.19 -19.12
CA GLU A 134 -8.33 -0.36 -19.52
C GLU A 134 -9.59 -1.22 -19.78
N SER A 135 -9.43 -2.38 -20.45
CA SER A 135 -10.53 -3.30 -20.68
C SER A 135 -11.11 -3.86 -19.37
N ALA A 136 -10.24 -4.21 -18.42
CA ALA A 136 -10.65 -4.69 -17.10
C ALA A 136 -11.45 -3.62 -16.34
N ILE A 137 -10.96 -2.36 -16.32
CA ILE A 137 -11.65 -1.24 -15.67
C ILE A 137 -13.02 -0.98 -16.31
N ARG A 138 -13.12 -0.99 -17.65
CA ARG A 138 -14.42 -0.82 -18.35
C ARG A 138 -15.42 -1.92 -18.03
N GLN A 139 -14.95 -3.13 -17.71
CA GLN A 139 -15.80 -4.26 -17.34
C GLN A 139 -16.17 -4.29 -15.86
N ALA A 140 -15.37 -3.65 -15.01
CA ALA A 140 -15.57 -3.66 -13.56
C ALA A 140 -16.92 -3.05 -13.17
N ASP A 141 -17.60 -3.69 -12.22
CA ASP A 141 -18.83 -3.22 -11.59
C ASP A 141 -18.53 -2.22 -10.47
N ALA A 142 -17.35 -2.34 -9.83
CA ALA A 142 -16.79 -1.32 -8.97
C ALA A 142 -15.26 -1.28 -9.08
N VAL A 143 -14.70 -0.07 -9.01
CA VAL A 143 -13.26 0.17 -8.89
C VAL A 143 -13.00 0.89 -7.58
N ILE A 144 -12.29 0.24 -6.69
CA ILE A 144 -11.95 0.75 -5.36
C ILE A 144 -10.57 1.40 -5.44
N GLY A 145 -10.50 2.72 -5.26
CA GLY A 145 -9.26 3.48 -5.23
C GLY A 145 -8.79 3.74 -3.81
N LEU A 146 -7.54 3.38 -3.53
CA LEU A 146 -6.86 3.71 -2.27
C LEU A 146 -6.11 5.05 -2.34
N ASN A 147 -5.97 5.60 -3.53
CA ASN A 147 -5.29 6.86 -3.83
C ASN A 147 -6.19 7.74 -4.70
N SER A 148 -6.33 9.01 -4.31
CA SER A 148 -7.16 9.97 -5.05
C SER A 148 -6.54 10.37 -6.41
N GLU A 149 -5.21 10.26 -6.57
CA GLU A 149 -4.52 10.62 -7.81
C GLU A 149 -4.90 9.72 -8.99
N ASP A 150 -5.10 8.42 -8.77
CA ASP A 150 -5.52 7.49 -9.82
C ASP A 150 -6.92 7.77 -10.37
N ARG A 151 -7.78 8.44 -9.59
CA ARG A 151 -9.18 8.71 -9.91
C ARG A 151 -9.34 9.43 -11.26
N GLU A 152 -8.51 10.43 -11.53
CA GLU A 152 -8.64 11.24 -12.74
C GLU A 152 -8.41 10.44 -14.03
N CYS A 153 -7.50 9.44 -13.98
CA CYS A 153 -7.21 8.55 -15.09
C CYS A 153 -8.24 7.40 -15.22
N ILE A 154 -8.89 7.01 -14.13
CA ILE A 154 -9.83 5.89 -14.12
C ILE A 154 -11.25 6.28 -14.44
N LEU A 155 -11.73 7.43 -13.95
CA LEU A 155 -13.12 7.88 -14.18
C LEU A 155 -13.55 7.86 -15.66
N PRO A 156 -12.73 8.31 -16.64
CA PRO A 156 -13.11 8.27 -18.06
C PRO A 156 -13.29 6.86 -18.64
N LEU A 157 -12.76 5.84 -17.97
CA LEU A 157 -12.83 4.44 -18.39
C LEU A 157 -14.06 3.72 -17.83
N LEU A 158 -14.64 4.23 -16.75
CA LEU A 158 -15.81 3.62 -16.11
C LEU A 158 -17.06 3.83 -16.95
N ARG A 159 -17.95 2.82 -16.99
CA ARG A 159 -19.27 2.94 -17.64
C ARG A 159 -20.11 4.02 -16.97
N GLU A 160 -20.01 4.10 -15.63
CA GLU A 160 -20.73 5.08 -14.81
C GLU A 160 -19.80 5.61 -13.71
N PRO A 161 -19.77 6.93 -13.45
CA PRO A 161 -18.85 7.51 -12.45
C PRO A 161 -19.02 6.97 -11.03
N TRP A 162 -20.23 6.52 -10.65
CA TRP A 162 -20.51 5.99 -9.33
C TRP A 162 -19.86 4.62 -9.07
N ARG A 163 -19.33 3.96 -10.10
CA ARG A 163 -18.52 2.72 -9.94
C ARG A 163 -17.16 2.98 -9.32
N TRP A 164 -16.72 4.22 -9.23
CA TRP A 164 -15.55 4.61 -8.44
C TRP A 164 -15.91 4.69 -6.97
N VAL A 165 -15.23 3.93 -6.14
CA VAL A 165 -15.38 3.92 -4.69
C VAL A 165 -14.06 4.31 -4.06
N ALA A 166 -14.04 5.42 -3.33
CA ALA A 166 -12.88 5.79 -2.53
C ALA A 166 -12.86 4.95 -1.25
N LEU A 167 -11.71 4.34 -0.99
CA LEU A 167 -11.39 3.65 0.25
C LEU A 167 -10.03 4.17 0.74
N LYS A 168 -9.94 4.63 1.97
CA LYS A 168 -8.65 5.06 2.52
C LYS A 168 -7.71 3.86 2.69
N PRO A 169 -6.38 4.04 2.53
CA PRO A 169 -5.40 3.03 2.94
C PRO A 169 -5.65 2.64 4.40
N PHE A 170 -5.52 1.37 4.74
CA PHE A 170 -5.89 0.88 6.06
C PHE A 170 -4.92 -0.15 6.61
N VAL A 171 -4.91 -0.30 7.92
CA VAL A 171 -4.11 -1.27 8.68
C VAL A 171 -4.98 -1.96 9.72
N ASP A 172 -4.55 -3.10 10.22
CA ASP A 172 -5.11 -3.67 11.44
C ASP A 172 -4.49 -2.94 12.65
N ALA A 173 -5.18 -1.92 13.15
CA ALA A 173 -4.70 -1.10 14.24
C ALA A 173 -4.56 -1.86 15.56
N ALA A 174 -5.16 -3.04 15.71
CA ALA A 174 -5.00 -3.89 16.89
C ALA A 174 -3.57 -4.44 17.01
N THR A 175 -2.87 -4.62 15.90
CA THR A 175 -1.46 -5.02 15.87
C THR A 175 -0.54 -3.96 16.48
N TYR A 176 -0.92 -2.68 16.44
CA TYR A 176 -0.12 -1.53 16.85
C TYR A 176 -0.65 -0.98 18.19
N GLY A 177 -0.31 -1.61 19.29
CA GLY A 177 -1.08 -1.50 20.53
C GLY A 177 -0.66 -0.48 21.57
N ARG A 178 0.40 0.34 21.43
CA ARG A 178 0.82 1.22 22.53
C ARG A 178 1.25 2.61 22.10
N ILE A 179 0.54 3.63 22.63
CA ILE A 179 1.13 4.96 22.84
C ILE A 179 2.04 4.82 24.06
N ARG A 180 3.34 4.98 23.86
CA ARG A 180 4.31 5.05 24.95
C ARG A 180 4.57 6.50 25.34
N GLU A 181 4.68 6.76 26.62
CA GLU A 181 5.28 7.99 27.08
C GLU A 181 6.77 8.00 26.72
N PRO A 182 7.32 9.11 26.15
CA PRO A 182 8.72 9.20 25.82
C PRO A 182 9.59 9.01 27.07
N GLU A 183 10.47 8.00 27.05
CA GLU A 183 11.45 7.82 28.11
C GLU A 183 12.85 8.25 27.61
N GLY A 184 13.47 9.17 28.28
CA GLY A 184 14.84 9.61 28.01
C GLY A 184 14.96 10.98 27.37
N GLU A 185 16.18 11.54 27.43
CA GLU A 185 16.47 12.91 26.95
C GLU A 185 16.71 12.96 25.43
N ALA A 186 17.14 11.86 24.81
CA ALA A 186 17.48 11.80 23.39
C ALA A 186 16.39 11.11 22.58
N PRO A 187 15.71 11.82 21.64
CA PRO A 187 14.68 11.24 20.80
C PRO A 187 15.20 10.07 19.94
N ARG A 188 14.39 9.00 19.85
CA ARG A 188 14.62 7.85 18.99
C ARG A 188 13.84 8.00 17.71
N LEU A 189 14.55 8.21 16.61
CA LEU A 189 14.00 8.27 15.28
C LEU A 189 13.91 6.86 14.70
N ILE A 190 12.94 6.64 13.81
CA ILE A 190 12.82 5.38 13.07
C ILE A 190 12.43 5.63 11.62
N ALA A 191 13.02 4.85 10.72
CA ALA A 191 12.66 4.76 9.32
C ALA A 191 12.43 3.28 8.95
N VAL A 192 11.30 3.00 8.29
CA VAL A 192 10.93 1.63 7.87
C VAL A 192 10.71 1.63 6.36
N ALA A 193 11.62 1.05 5.59
CA ALA A 193 11.49 0.97 4.15
C ALA A 193 12.40 -0.11 3.55
N MET A 194 11.95 -0.73 2.44
CA MET A 194 12.80 -1.62 1.64
C MET A 194 13.97 -0.86 1.02
N MET A 195 15.14 -1.49 0.97
CA MET A 195 16.35 -0.91 0.37
C MET A 195 16.43 -1.26 -1.12
N ARG A 196 15.68 -0.53 -1.95
CA ARG A 196 15.65 -0.68 -3.41
C ARG A 196 16.28 0.52 -4.09
N HIS A 197 16.88 0.28 -5.27
CA HIS A 197 17.32 1.37 -6.15
C HIS A 197 16.10 2.22 -6.60
N GLY A 198 16.37 3.42 -7.11
CA GLY A 198 15.33 4.39 -7.47
C GLY A 198 14.82 5.18 -6.28
N ASP A 199 13.51 5.34 -6.17
CA ASP A 199 12.84 6.26 -5.24
C ASP A 199 13.15 5.98 -3.76
N LYS A 200 13.25 4.69 -3.37
CA LYS A 200 13.61 4.33 -1.99
C LYS A 200 15.04 4.76 -1.63
N LEU A 201 16.00 4.53 -2.54
CA LEU A 201 17.37 5.01 -2.35
C LEU A 201 17.45 6.53 -2.37
N ALA A 202 16.67 7.21 -3.21
CA ALA A 202 16.56 8.66 -3.21
C ALA A 202 16.06 9.19 -1.85
N SER A 203 15.04 8.55 -1.28
CA SER A 203 14.53 8.87 0.06
C SER A 203 15.59 8.69 1.14
N TYR A 204 16.37 7.60 1.11
CA TYR A 204 17.47 7.39 2.06
C TYR A 204 18.59 8.43 1.92
N ARG A 205 18.94 8.84 0.69
CA ARG A 205 19.93 9.91 0.45
C ARG A 205 19.45 11.24 1.04
N LEU A 206 18.20 11.58 0.80
CA LEU A 206 17.59 12.80 1.34
C LEU A 206 17.51 12.74 2.86
N LEU A 207 17.19 11.57 3.45
CA LEU A 207 17.19 11.37 4.90
C LEU A 207 18.59 11.59 5.48
N GLY A 208 19.64 11.03 4.90
CA GLY A 208 21.03 11.21 5.32
C GLY A 208 21.48 12.66 5.26
N ASP A 209 21.18 13.36 4.15
CA ASP A 209 21.51 14.78 4.00
C ASP A 209 20.76 15.64 5.02
N SER A 210 19.49 15.35 5.28
CA SER A 210 18.66 16.06 6.24
C SER A 210 19.16 15.85 7.68
N LEU A 211 19.36 14.62 8.12
CA LEU A 211 19.76 14.30 9.48
C LEU A 211 21.21 14.70 9.78
N SER A 212 22.09 14.77 8.77
CA SER A 212 23.45 15.29 8.94
C SER A 212 23.49 16.77 9.36
N ARG A 213 22.40 17.52 9.19
CA ARG A 213 22.23 18.91 9.63
C ARG A 213 21.79 19.04 11.09
N LEU A 214 21.55 17.90 11.77
CA LEU A 214 21.05 17.82 13.14
C LEU A 214 22.04 17.14 14.09
N LEU A 215 23.32 17.06 13.72
CA LEU A 215 24.36 16.43 14.53
C LEU A 215 24.69 17.21 15.82
N ASP A 216 24.23 18.45 15.92
CA ASP A 216 24.30 19.29 17.12
C ASP A 216 23.31 18.86 18.24
N LEU A 217 22.32 17.99 17.91
CA LEU A 217 21.34 17.50 18.87
C LEU A 217 21.60 16.04 19.24
N PRO A 218 21.23 15.59 20.45
CA PRO A 218 21.25 14.19 20.82
C PRO A 218 20.02 13.47 20.22
N TRP A 219 20.25 12.44 19.39
CA TRP A 219 19.22 11.56 18.82
C TRP A 219 19.87 10.26 18.31
N SER A 220 19.07 9.23 18.14
CA SER A 220 19.43 7.98 17.45
C SER A 220 18.44 7.67 16.35
N LEU A 221 18.85 6.87 15.35
CA LEU A 221 18.02 6.42 14.23
C LEU A 221 18.05 4.90 14.14
N GLU A 222 16.88 4.27 14.19
CA GLU A 222 16.72 2.89 13.79
C GLU A 222 16.28 2.82 12.32
N VAL A 223 16.98 2.00 11.53
CA VAL A 223 16.64 1.75 10.14
C VAL A 223 16.19 0.30 10.00
N VAL A 224 14.90 0.11 9.72
CA VAL A 224 14.28 -1.18 9.49
C VAL A 224 14.09 -1.40 8.00
N GLY A 225 14.64 -2.48 7.49
CA GLY A 225 14.55 -2.86 6.09
C GLY A 225 15.83 -3.49 5.58
N ASP A 226 15.72 -4.09 4.40
CA ASP A 226 16.82 -4.69 3.66
C ASP A 226 16.52 -4.67 2.16
N GLY A 227 17.49 -5.03 1.34
CA GLY A 227 17.30 -5.16 -0.08
C GLY A 227 18.57 -4.95 -0.91
N PRO A 228 18.47 -5.02 -2.24
CA PRO A 228 19.62 -4.99 -3.15
C PRO A 228 20.42 -3.69 -3.12
N ALA A 229 19.84 -2.58 -2.62
CA ALA A 229 20.53 -1.30 -2.49
C ALA A 229 21.13 -1.06 -1.09
N ARG A 230 21.24 -2.08 -0.23
CA ARG A 230 21.71 -1.92 1.17
C ARG A 230 23.03 -1.17 1.27
N CYS A 231 24.04 -1.56 0.50
CA CYS A 231 25.34 -0.88 0.52
C CYS A 231 25.25 0.61 0.14
N ASP A 232 24.39 0.94 -0.85
CA ASP A 232 24.16 2.33 -1.24
C ASP A 232 23.44 3.13 -0.14
N VAL A 233 22.51 2.49 0.58
CA VAL A 233 21.81 3.09 1.72
C VAL A 233 22.77 3.32 2.89
N GLU A 234 23.60 2.35 3.22
CA GLU A 234 24.64 2.51 4.25
C GLU A 234 25.59 3.66 3.91
N ASN A 235 26.01 3.77 2.65
CA ASN A 235 26.81 4.90 2.17
C ASN A 235 26.08 6.25 2.26
N ALA A 236 24.77 6.26 1.96
CA ALA A 236 23.96 7.47 2.05
C ALA A 236 23.84 8.00 3.51
N LEU A 237 23.87 7.11 4.50
CA LEU A 237 23.76 7.45 5.91
C LEU A 237 25.12 7.47 6.64
N VAL A 238 26.23 7.31 5.93
CA VAL A 238 27.60 7.18 6.53
C VAL A 238 27.97 8.34 7.44
N ARG A 239 27.49 9.56 7.15
CA ARG A 239 27.74 10.76 7.97
C ARG A 239 27.06 10.73 9.34
N LEU A 240 26.04 9.89 9.51
CA LEU A 240 25.30 9.73 10.77
C LEU A 240 26.01 8.81 11.76
N ASN A 241 26.93 7.98 11.24
CA ASN A 241 27.87 7.15 11.99
C ASN A 241 27.20 6.29 13.08
N GLU A 242 27.67 6.37 14.31
CA GLU A 242 27.20 5.56 15.47
C GLU A 242 25.75 5.83 15.89
N ARG A 243 25.10 6.84 15.31
CA ARG A 243 23.70 7.15 15.59
C ARG A 243 22.71 6.23 14.89
N VAL A 244 23.16 5.44 13.89
CA VAL A 244 22.31 4.54 13.10
C VAL A 244 22.43 3.11 13.61
N THR A 245 21.28 2.52 13.94
CA THR A 245 21.15 1.10 14.24
C THR A 245 20.42 0.41 13.10
N TRP A 246 21.10 -0.56 12.48
CA TRP A 246 20.57 -1.33 11.36
C TRP A 246 19.84 -2.57 11.87
N MET A 247 18.51 -2.61 11.66
CA MET A 247 17.66 -3.71 12.16
C MET A 247 17.48 -4.84 11.16
N GLY A 248 17.86 -4.63 9.88
CA GLY A 248 17.59 -5.59 8.82
C GLY A 248 16.11 -5.71 8.51
N SER A 249 15.73 -6.78 7.83
CA SER A 249 14.33 -7.10 7.54
C SER A 249 13.66 -7.70 8.77
N LEU A 250 12.55 -7.12 9.20
CA LEU A 250 11.74 -7.59 10.33
C LEU A 250 10.36 -8.03 9.83
N ASP A 251 9.73 -8.91 10.59
CA ASP A 251 8.32 -9.24 10.41
C ASP A 251 7.39 -8.13 10.97
N HIS A 252 6.11 -8.29 10.77
CA HIS A 252 5.12 -7.27 11.10
C HIS A 252 5.02 -6.99 12.61
N GLU A 253 5.09 -8.04 13.43
CA GLU A 253 5.03 -7.92 14.90
C GLU A 253 6.29 -7.22 15.44
N ALA A 254 7.47 -7.58 14.91
CA ALA A 254 8.71 -6.94 15.27
C ALA A 254 8.76 -5.46 14.83
N ILE A 255 8.22 -5.13 13.64
CA ILE A 255 8.08 -3.73 13.19
C ILE A 255 7.17 -2.96 14.16
N ALA A 256 6.01 -3.51 14.52
CA ALA A 256 5.10 -2.87 15.47
C ALA A 256 5.77 -2.62 16.83
N ALA A 257 6.55 -3.59 17.32
CA ALA A 257 7.31 -3.46 18.57
C ALA A 257 8.36 -2.33 18.48
N ARG A 258 9.05 -2.16 17.34
CA ARG A 258 10.04 -1.08 17.16
C ARG A 258 9.36 0.28 17.03
N LEU A 259 8.26 0.38 16.28
CA LEU A 259 7.47 1.61 16.18
C LEU A 259 6.96 2.07 17.55
N ALA A 260 6.52 1.15 18.41
CA ALA A 260 6.09 1.47 19.77
C ALA A 260 7.22 1.99 20.68
N LEU A 261 8.46 1.75 20.35
CA LEU A 261 9.64 2.22 21.10
C LEU A 261 10.22 3.55 20.59
N ALA A 262 9.84 3.98 19.40
CA ALA A 262 10.35 5.20 18.77
C ALA A 262 9.59 6.45 19.25
N ASP A 263 10.19 7.63 19.03
CA ASP A 263 9.63 8.93 19.38
C ASP A 263 9.17 9.72 18.16
N LEU A 264 9.72 9.41 16.97
CA LEU A 264 9.39 10.11 15.73
C LEU A 264 9.70 9.21 14.51
N PHE A 265 8.73 9.06 13.61
CA PHE A 265 8.93 8.45 12.32
C PHE A 265 9.45 9.48 11.32
N VAL A 266 10.54 9.18 10.60
CA VAL A 266 11.18 10.09 9.64
C VAL A 266 11.34 9.43 8.29
N TRP A 267 10.64 9.95 7.27
CA TRP A 267 10.72 9.41 5.92
C TRP A 267 10.49 10.46 4.84
N PRO A 268 11.50 10.81 4.01
CA PRO A 268 11.33 11.80 2.95
C PRO A 268 10.34 11.42 1.84
N ALA A 269 10.01 10.15 1.72
CA ALA A 269 8.90 9.66 0.91
C ALA A 269 8.93 10.10 -0.58
N CYS A 270 10.09 10.05 -1.23
CA CYS A 270 10.19 10.35 -2.65
C CYS A 270 9.34 9.36 -3.47
N ASN A 271 8.40 9.87 -4.27
CA ASN A 271 7.48 9.12 -5.11
C ASN A 271 6.82 7.94 -4.36
N GLU A 272 6.22 8.23 -3.21
CA GLU A 272 5.62 7.24 -2.32
C GLU A 272 4.13 7.08 -2.65
N ALA A 273 3.71 5.92 -3.14
CA ALA A 273 2.33 5.68 -3.55
C ALA A 273 1.32 5.83 -2.38
N PHE A 274 1.62 5.27 -1.21
CA PHE A 274 0.73 5.30 -0.04
C PHE A 274 1.45 5.66 1.26
N GLY A 275 2.67 5.18 1.46
CA GLY A 275 3.37 5.34 2.73
C GLY A 275 2.81 4.45 3.84
N MET A 276 2.57 3.16 3.56
CA MET A 276 2.02 2.22 4.56
C MET A 276 2.81 2.21 5.87
N ALA A 277 4.13 2.33 5.82
CA ALA A 277 4.95 2.43 7.03
C ALA A 277 4.65 3.69 7.88
N LEU A 278 4.26 4.80 7.22
CA LEU A 278 3.76 6.00 7.93
C LEU A 278 2.41 5.73 8.60
N LEU A 279 1.52 5.00 7.93
CA LEU A 279 0.23 4.62 8.50
C LEU A 279 0.41 3.68 9.70
N GLU A 280 1.31 2.71 9.60
CA GLU A 280 1.71 1.82 10.70
C GLU A 280 2.30 2.60 11.89
N ALA A 281 3.15 3.58 11.61
CA ALA A 281 3.68 4.47 12.62
C ALA A 281 2.56 5.25 13.33
N GLN A 282 1.64 5.86 12.58
CA GLN A 282 0.48 6.55 13.15
C GLN A 282 -0.44 5.61 13.93
N ALA A 283 -0.60 4.36 13.48
CA ALA A 283 -1.31 3.32 14.22
C ALA A 283 -0.64 3.00 15.56
N SER A 284 0.68 3.11 15.66
CA SER A 284 1.40 2.98 16.93
C SER A 284 1.35 4.25 17.81
N GLY A 285 0.65 5.30 17.37
CA GLY A 285 0.68 6.61 18.03
C GLY A 285 2.03 7.32 17.84
N LEU A 286 2.75 7.05 16.77
CA LEU A 286 4.03 7.67 16.46
C LEU A 286 3.82 8.79 15.43
N PRO A 287 4.14 10.06 15.73
CA PRO A 287 4.02 11.14 14.76
C PRO A 287 5.06 10.99 13.65
N GLY A 288 4.74 11.49 12.45
CA GLY A 288 5.63 11.42 11.30
C GLY A 288 6.10 12.78 10.80
N VAL A 289 7.36 12.84 10.34
CA VAL A 289 7.83 13.88 9.44
C VAL A 289 8.10 13.22 8.09
N ALA A 290 7.40 13.67 7.05
CA ALA A 290 7.44 13.04 5.73
C ALA A 290 7.51 14.05 4.58
N GLY A 291 7.93 13.60 3.40
CA GLY A 291 7.78 14.36 2.17
C GLY A 291 6.31 14.37 1.71
N ALA A 292 5.85 15.49 1.18
CA ALA A 292 4.50 15.64 0.63
C ALA A 292 4.45 15.12 -0.83
N ASP A 293 4.67 13.82 -1.02
CA ASP A 293 4.73 13.21 -2.36
C ASP A 293 3.79 12.01 -2.43
N GLY A 294 3.09 11.85 -3.54
CA GLY A 294 2.09 10.81 -3.75
C GLY A 294 0.98 10.78 -2.69
N GLY A 295 0.56 9.60 -2.26
CA GLY A 295 -0.53 9.41 -1.29
C GLY A 295 -0.18 9.72 0.16
N VAL A 296 1.00 10.25 0.47
CA VAL A 296 1.42 10.55 1.85
C VAL A 296 0.52 11.57 2.52
N ALA A 297 0.02 12.56 1.76
CA ALA A 297 -0.89 13.59 2.26
C ALA A 297 -2.28 13.05 2.68
N GLU A 298 -2.65 11.86 2.24
CA GLU A 298 -3.86 11.19 2.70
C GLU A 298 -3.69 10.57 4.09
N ILE A 299 -2.45 10.27 4.47
CA ILE A 299 -2.11 9.64 5.75
C ILE A 299 -1.71 10.70 6.78
N VAL A 300 -0.75 11.57 6.45
CA VAL A 300 -0.25 12.60 7.38
C VAL A 300 -1.02 13.90 7.18
N VAL A 301 -1.74 14.35 8.21
CA VAL A 301 -2.36 15.67 8.22
C VAL A 301 -1.38 16.68 8.81
N PRO A 302 -0.91 17.66 8.01
CA PRO A 302 0.05 18.66 8.48
C PRO A 302 -0.46 19.37 9.72
N GLU A 303 0.42 19.59 10.69
CA GLU A 303 0.15 20.28 11.97
C GLU A 303 -0.87 19.58 12.88
N VAL A 304 -1.35 18.41 12.51
CA VAL A 304 -2.32 17.60 13.28
C VAL A 304 -1.73 16.26 13.68
N THR A 305 -1.27 15.45 12.71
CA THR A 305 -0.72 14.11 12.97
C THR A 305 0.78 14.01 12.71
N GLY A 306 1.39 15.07 12.21
CA GLY A 306 2.80 15.15 11.86
C GLY A 306 3.09 16.37 10.99
N LEU A 307 4.24 16.36 10.31
CA LEU A 307 4.64 17.42 9.38
C LEU A 307 4.88 16.86 7.98
N LEU A 308 4.45 17.63 6.98
CA LEU A 308 4.76 17.39 5.58
C LEU A 308 5.70 18.47 5.05
N VAL A 309 6.69 18.05 4.27
CA VAL A 309 7.71 18.92 3.69
C VAL A 309 7.72 18.76 2.18
N ALA A 310 7.99 19.83 1.45
CA ALA A 310 8.12 19.78 0.00
C ALA A 310 9.11 18.68 -0.45
N PRO A 311 8.80 17.91 -1.50
CA PRO A 311 9.69 16.85 -1.98
C PRO A 311 11.08 17.38 -2.32
N GLY A 312 12.13 16.66 -1.91
CA GLY A 312 13.51 17.01 -2.24
C GLY A 312 14.16 18.11 -1.38
N ASP A 313 13.43 18.75 -0.46
CA ASP A 313 13.95 19.84 0.37
C ASP A 313 14.57 19.31 1.70
N ALA A 314 15.86 18.93 1.64
CA ALA A 314 16.58 18.45 2.81
C ALA A 314 16.71 19.48 3.95
N PRO A 315 16.99 20.77 3.71
CA PRO A 315 16.96 21.78 4.75
C PRO A 315 15.61 21.92 5.45
N ALA A 316 14.51 21.98 4.70
CA ALA A 316 13.17 22.07 5.29
C ALA A 316 12.80 20.78 6.05
N PHE A 317 13.18 19.60 5.53
CA PHE A 317 12.98 18.32 6.23
C PHE A 317 13.74 18.30 7.57
N ALA A 318 15.00 18.72 7.58
CA ALA A 318 15.79 18.85 8.80
C ALA A 318 15.15 19.81 9.81
N ALA A 319 14.67 20.98 9.35
CA ALA A 319 13.99 21.95 10.21
C ALA A 319 12.70 21.39 10.82
N ALA A 320 11.90 20.65 10.03
CA ALA A 320 10.70 19.98 10.50
C ALA A 320 11.02 18.90 11.56
N VAL A 321 12.00 18.02 11.30
CA VAL A 321 12.46 17.02 12.27
C VAL A 321 12.92 17.70 13.56
N ARG A 322 13.77 18.74 13.47
CA ARG A 322 14.25 19.51 14.63
C ARG A 322 13.08 20.05 15.46
N SER A 323 12.08 20.65 14.82
CA SER A 323 10.95 21.28 15.50
C SER A 323 10.14 20.27 16.33
N VAL A 324 9.92 19.06 15.79
CA VAL A 324 9.17 18.00 16.50
C VAL A 324 10.04 17.33 17.56
N MET A 325 11.36 17.17 17.33
CA MET A 325 12.28 16.63 18.33
C MET A 325 12.35 17.48 19.59
N LEU A 326 12.39 18.80 19.44
CA LEU A 326 12.58 19.72 20.57
C LEU A 326 11.28 20.05 21.32
N ASP A 327 10.11 19.80 20.74
CA ASP A 327 8.81 20.09 21.35
C ASP A 327 8.07 18.82 21.76
N HIS A 328 8.24 18.42 23.01
CA HIS A 328 7.57 17.25 23.59
C HIS A 328 6.05 17.39 23.60
N GLY A 329 5.52 18.60 23.87
CA GLY A 329 4.07 18.85 23.90
C GLY A 329 3.44 18.66 22.53
N ARG A 330 4.07 19.22 21.50
CA ARG A 330 3.65 19.06 20.10
C ARG A 330 3.73 17.60 19.66
N ARG A 331 4.82 16.91 20.01
CA ARG A 331 5.00 15.49 19.68
C ARG A 331 3.91 14.63 20.32
N ALA A 332 3.59 14.83 21.60
CA ALA A 332 2.51 14.12 22.29
C ALA A 332 1.13 14.43 21.68
N THR A 333 0.88 15.68 21.31
CA THR A 333 -0.36 16.07 20.64
C THR A 333 -0.52 15.38 19.28
N PHE A 334 0.52 15.39 18.45
CA PHE A 334 0.53 14.68 17.16
C PHE A 334 0.35 13.19 17.33
N ALA A 335 1.02 12.58 18.29
CA ALA A 335 0.93 11.14 18.60
C ALA A 335 -0.51 10.72 18.90
N LYS A 336 -1.19 11.44 19.77
CA LYS A 336 -2.59 11.19 20.13
C LYS A 336 -3.52 11.36 18.92
N ALA A 337 -3.36 12.45 18.17
CA ALA A 337 -4.17 12.74 16.99
C ALA A 337 -3.95 11.69 15.87
N ALA A 338 -2.68 11.27 15.65
CA ALA A 338 -2.32 10.24 14.68
C ALA A 338 -3.04 8.92 15.00
N ARG A 339 -2.94 8.41 16.22
CA ARG A 339 -3.62 7.18 16.63
C ARG A 339 -5.12 7.29 16.53
N GLN A 340 -5.70 8.39 16.98
CA GLN A 340 -7.14 8.61 16.91
C GLN A 340 -7.65 8.60 15.47
N ARG A 341 -6.94 9.26 14.57
CA ARG A 341 -7.30 9.29 13.16
C ARG A 341 -7.23 7.92 12.52
N VAL A 342 -6.20 7.12 12.80
CA VAL A 342 -6.13 5.74 12.29
C VAL A 342 -7.34 4.94 12.73
N LEU A 343 -7.70 4.97 14.01
CA LEU A 343 -8.85 4.23 14.52
C LEU A 343 -10.18 4.64 13.88
N LEU A 344 -10.33 5.93 13.51
CA LEU A 344 -11.58 6.46 12.95
C LEU A 344 -11.67 6.29 11.42
N GLU A 345 -10.54 6.28 10.71
CA GLU A 345 -10.56 6.45 9.26
C GLU A 345 -9.78 5.36 8.50
N HIS A 346 -8.80 4.73 9.15
CA HIS A 346 -7.81 3.84 8.50
C HIS A 346 -7.73 2.44 9.15
N ASP A 347 -8.64 2.10 10.07
CA ASP A 347 -8.62 0.80 10.73
C ASP A 347 -9.32 -0.26 9.89
N LEU A 348 -8.87 -1.50 10.03
CA LEU A 348 -9.43 -2.68 9.37
C LEU A 348 -10.96 -2.79 9.50
N PRO A 349 -11.59 -2.57 10.68
CA PRO A 349 -13.05 -2.58 10.79
C PRO A 349 -13.75 -1.51 9.95
N VAL A 350 -13.16 -0.32 9.82
CA VAL A 350 -13.71 0.78 9.00
C VAL A 350 -13.67 0.39 7.53
N ALA A 351 -12.52 -0.15 7.07
CA ALA A 351 -12.37 -0.64 5.72
C ALA A 351 -13.32 -1.82 5.42
N ALA A 352 -13.46 -2.75 6.37
CA ALA A 352 -14.36 -3.89 6.24
C ALA A 352 -15.84 -3.46 6.10
N HIS A 353 -16.28 -2.49 6.90
CA HIS A 353 -17.63 -1.95 6.78
C HIS A 353 -17.87 -1.34 5.39
N ARG A 354 -16.95 -0.51 4.92
CA ARG A 354 -17.05 0.13 3.60
C ARG A 354 -17.01 -0.88 2.44
N LEU A 355 -16.15 -1.89 2.53
CA LEU A 355 -16.10 -2.98 1.55
C LEU A 355 -17.39 -3.80 1.55
N GLY A 356 -17.94 -4.10 2.74
CA GLY A 356 -19.21 -4.80 2.88
C GLY A 356 -20.36 -4.05 2.18
N GLU A 357 -20.49 -2.74 2.41
CA GLU A 357 -21.49 -1.91 1.71
C GLU A 357 -21.39 -2.02 0.18
N VAL A 358 -20.17 -1.95 -0.36
CA VAL A 358 -19.93 -2.02 -1.81
C VAL A 358 -20.27 -3.38 -2.36
N ILE A 359 -19.84 -4.45 -1.70
CA ILE A 359 -20.03 -5.83 -2.16
C ILE A 359 -21.49 -6.27 -2.02
N ASP A 360 -22.15 -5.91 -0.93
CA ASP A 360 -23.56 -6.23 -0.72
C ASP A 360 -24.46 -5.53 -1.75
N ALA A 361 -24.10 -4.30 -2.17
CA ALA A 361 -24.81 -3.57 -3.22
C ALA A 361 -24.65 -4.21 -4.63
N LEU A 362 -23.61 -5.01 -4.84
CA LEU A 362 -23.37 -5.74 -6.09
C LEU A 362 -23.93 -7.17 -6.08
N GLY A 363 -24.27 -7.68 -4.90
CA GLY A 363 -24.87 -8.99 -4.75
C GLY A 363 -26.23 -9.10 -5.42
N PRO A 364 -26.74 -10.34 -5.66
CA PRO A 364 -28.10 -10.51 -6.12
C PRO A 364 -29.04 -9.80 -5.15
N ALA A 365 -29.87 -8.89 -5.67
CA ALA A 365 -30.87 -8.22 -4.85
C ALA A 365 -31.60 -9.31 -4.04
N CYS A 366 -31.56 -9.24 -2.70
CA CYS A 366 -32.36 -10.12 -1.88
C CYS A 366 -33.80 -10.03 -2.43
N ALA A 367 -34.28 -11.14 -3.01
CA ALA A 367 -35.66 -11.24 -3.43
C ALA A 367 -36.51 -11.00 -2.17
N ALA A 368 -37.09 -9.80 -2.09
CA ALA A 368 -37.99 -9.39 -1.04
C ALA A 368 -39.33 -10.12 -1.16
#